data_912143d59e0ffe4ddca9eae8710667e7
#
_entry.id   912143d59e0ffe4ddca9eae8710667e7
#
_cell.length_a   1.000
_cell.length_b   1.000
_cell.length_c   1.000
_cell.angle_alpha   90.00
_cell.angle_beta   90.00
_cell.angle_gamma   90.00
#
_symmetry.space_group_name_H-M   'P 1'
#
loop_
_entity.id
_entity.type
_entity.pdbx_description
1 polymer ?
#
loop_
_entity_poly.entity_id
_entity_poly.type
_entity_poly.pdbx_seq_one_letter_code
_entity_poly.pdbx_strand_id
1 'polypeptide(L)'
;GAEVKRRILVGTYALSAGYYDAYFSKAQQVRRLLQQQTRNILASYDAIISPTVPGPAWRFGEKSTNPTAMFLADIFTVHANLVGAPAMS
;
A
#
# COMPACT_ATOMS: atom_id res chain seq x y z
N GLY A 1 7.77 -13.47 10.60
CA GLY A 1 8.94 -12.72 11.05
C GLY A 1 8.62 -11.38 11.69
N ALA A 2 9.64 -10.62 12.05
CA ALA A 2 9.48 -9.34 12.76
C ALA A 2 8.68 -8.31 11.95
N GLU A 3 8.85 -8.27 10.64
CA GLU A 3 8.11 -7.33 9.77
C GLU A 3 6.61 -7.63 9.75
N VAL A 4 6.25 -8.91 9.64
CA VAL A 4 4.84 -9.32 9.66
C VAL A 4 4.20 -8.98 11.00
N LYS A 5 4.88 -9.27 12.11
CA LYS A 5 4.41 -8.90 13.46
C LYS A 5 4.21 -7.41 13.59
N ARG A 6 5.14 -6.61 13.09
CA ARG A 6 5.06 -5.14 13.13
C ARG A 6 3.83 -4.64 12.38
N ARG A 7 3.56 -5.15 11.18
CA ARG A 7 2.39 -4.76 10.39
C ARG A 7 1.08 -5.16 11.05
N ILE A 8 1.02 -6.34 11.67
CA ILE A 8 -0.16 -6.78 12.41
C ILE A 8 -0.42 -5.86 13.61
N LEU A 9 0.62 -5.51 14.36
CA LEU A 9 0.50 -4.60 15.51
C LEU A 9 0.03 -3.21 15.08
N VAL A 10 0.60 -2.66 14.01
CA VAL A 10 0.19 -1.36 13.47
C VAL A 10 -1.27 -1.40 13.02
N GLY A 11 -1.68 -2.45 12.32
CA GLY A 11 -3.06 -2.61 11.88
C GLY A 11 -4.04 -2.72 13.04
N THR A 12 -3.70 -3.51 14.06
CA THR A 12 -4.50 -3.65 15.27
C THR A 12 -4.65 -2.32 16.00
N TYR A 13 -3.56 -1.57 16.12
CA TYR A 13 -3.57 -0.26 16.76
C TYR A 13 -4.45 0.74 16.00
N ALA A 14 -4.38 0.73 14.67
CA ALA A 14 -5.22 1.58 13.81
C ALA A 14 -6.71 1.30 13.96
N LEU A 15 -7.08 0.07 14.35
CA LEU A 15 -8.48 -0.32 14.60
C LEU A 15 -8.92 -0.05 16.04
N SER A 16 -8.04 0.40 16.93
CA SER A 16 -8.41 0.74 18.29
C SER A 16 -9.33 1.98 18.35
N ALA A 17 -10.14 2.11 19.39
CA ALA A 17 -11.22 3.08 19.48
C ALA A 17 -10.79 4.52 19.15
N GLY A 18 -9.65 4.98 19.69
CA GLY A 18 -9.19 6.35 19.45
C GLY A 18 -8.68 6.61 18.02
N TYR A 19 -8.18 5.59 17.33
CA TYR A 19 -7.61 5.71 16.01
C TYR A 19 -8.58 5.34 14.89
N TYR A 20 -9.62 4.57 15.19
CA TYR A 20 -10.59 4.15 14.18
C TYR A 20 -11.22 5.36 13.49
N ASP A 21 -11.78 6.28 14.24
CA ASP A 21 -12.45 7.46 13.67
C ASP A 21 -11.45 8.46 13.08
N ALA A 22 -10.30 8.65 13.74
CA ALA A 22 -9.33 9.65 13.30
C ALA A 22 -8.54 9.22 12.06
N TYR A 23 -8.24 7.93 11.92
CA TYR A 23 -7.34 7.44 10.88
C TYR A 23 -7.96 6.41 9.95
N PHE A 24 -8.63 5.38 10.48
CA PHE A 24 -9.18 4.30 9.66
C PHE A 24 -10.31 4.80 8.76
N SER A 25 -11.26 5.54 9.30
CA SER A 25 -12.38 6.08 8.51
C SER A 25 -11.87 7.03 7.42
N LYS A 26 -10.91 7.88 7.74
CA LYS A 26 -10.29 8.79 6.79
C LYS A 26 -9.52 8.02 5.70
N ALA A 27 -8.80 6.99 6.08
CA ALA A 27 -8.10 6.12 5.13
C ALA A 27 -9.07 5.45 4.16
N GLN A 28 -10.24 5.01 4.63
CA GLN A 28 -11.27 4.44 3.76
C GLN A 28 -11.84 5.48 2.77
N GLN A 29 -11.97 6.73 3.19
CA GLN A 29 -12.39 7.82 2.30
C GLN A 29 -11.34 8.06 1.20
N VAL A 30 -10.06 8.12 1.55
CA VAL A 30 -8.96 8.28 0.59
C VAL A 30 -8.90 7.08 -0.37
N ARG A 31 -9.07 5.87 0.13
CA ARG A 31 -9.15 4.67 -0.70
C ARG A 31 -10.25 4.77 -1.74
N ARG A 32 -11.43 5.26 -1.35
CA ARG A 32 -12.56 5.44 -2.26
C ARG A 32 -12.25 6.46 -3.34
N LEU A 33 -11.57 7.56 -3.01
CA LEU A 33 -11.11 8.55 -3.98
C LEU A 33 -10.12 7.95 -4.98
N LEU A 34 -9.17 7.15 -4.50
CA LEU A 34 -8.21 6.45 -5.36
C LEU A 34 -8.91 5.50 -6.31
N GLN A 35 -9.90 4.75 -5.84
CA GLN A 35 -10.71 3.87 -6.69
C GLN A 35 -11.39 4.66 -7.80
N GLN A 36 -12.00 5.77 -7.45
CA GLN A 36 -12.76 6.61 -8.39
C GLN A 36 -11.84 7.22 -9.44
N GLN A 37 -10.71 7.76 -9.04
CA GLN A 37 -9.71 8.30 -9.96
C GLN A 37 -9.15 7.23 -10.90
N THR A 38 -8.85 6.06 -10.38
CA THR A 38 -8.35 4.94 -11.18
C THR A 38 -9.38 4.47 -12.20
N ARG A 39 -10.65 4.38 -11.81
CA ARG A 39 -11.74 4.04 -12.74
C ARG A 39 -11.88 5.07 -13.84
N ASN A 40 -11.77 6.36 -13.51
CA ASN A 40 -11.84 7.44 -14.51
C ASN A 40 -10.70 7.35 -15.52
N ILE A 41 -9.49 7.04 -15.07
CA ILE A 41 -8.33 6.83 -15.94
C ILE A 41 -8.56 5.62 -16.85
N LEU A 42 -8.96 4.49 -16.29
CA LEU A 42 -9.18 3.25 -17.04
C LEU A 42 -10.41 3.29 -17.96
N ALA A 43 -11.29 4.27 -17.79
CA ALA A 43 -12.38 4.50 -18.74
C ALA A 43 -11.86 5.01 -20.09
N SER A 44 -10.71 5.72 -20.10
CA SER A 44 -10.12 6.30 -21.31
C SER A 44 -8.87 5.55 -21.79
N TYR A 45 -8.27 4.72 -20.96
CA TYR A 45 -7.04 3.97 -21.24
C TYR A 45 -7.24 2.49 -20.93
N ASP A 46 -6.54 1.63 -21.66
CA ASP A 46 -6.65 0.18 -21.48
C ASP A 46 -5.89 -0.32 -20.25
N ALA A 47 -4.79 0.35 -19.90
CA ALA A 47 -3.93 -0.05 -18.80
C ALA A 47 -3.16 1.13 -18.23
N ILE A 48 -2.69 0.96 -16.99
CA ILE A 48 -1.76 1.88 -16.33
C ILE A 48 -0.45 1.14 -16.13
N ILE A 49 0.65 1.75 -16.54
CA ILE A 49 2.00 1.18 -16.40
C ILE A 49 2.74 1.96 -15.32
N SER A 50 3.39 1.24 -14.40
CA SER A 50 4.21 1.82 -13.35
C SER A 50 5.39 0.91 -13.01
N PRO A 51 6.46 1.43 -12.40
CA PRO A 51 7.49 0.56 -11.84
C PRO A 51 6.87 -0.40 -10.82
N THR A 52 7.41 -1.61 -10.75
CA THR A 52 6.95 -2.59 -9.75
C THR A 52 7.53 -2.26 -8.37
N VAL A 53 8.80 -1.88 -8.32
CA VAL A 53 9.52 -1.53 -7.09
C VAL A 53 10.39 -0.30 -7.32
N PRO A 54 10.75 0.44 -6.25
CA PRO A 54 11.55 1.66 -6.38
C PRO A 54 12.98 1.46 -6.88
N GLY A 55 13.52 0.26 -6.76
CA GLY A 55 14.91 -0.02 -7.14
C GLY A 55 15.14 -1.49 -7.44
N PRO A 56 16.39 -1.88 -7.71
CA PRO A 56 16.73 -3.27 -7.96
C PRO A 56 16.61 -4.14 -6.70
N ALA A 57 16.75 -5.45 -6.87
CA ALA A 57 16.79 -6.38 -5.76
C ALA A 57 17.91 -6.01 -4.78
N TRP A 58 17.64 -6.15 -3.50
CA TRP A 58 18.63 -5.87 -2.45
C TRP A 58 19.28 -7.19 -1.99
N ARG A 59 20.43 -7.04 -1.29
CA ARG A 59 21.13 -8.18 -0.71
C ARG A 59 20.37 -8.71 0.49
N PHE A 60 20.59 -9.99 0.84
CA PHE A 60 20.02 -10.58 2.04
C PHE A 60 20.37 -9.74 3.27
N GLY A 61 19.37 -9.40 4.07
CA GLY A 61 19.52 -8.63 5.29
C GLY A 61 19.69 -7.12 5.11
N GLU A 62 19.87 -6.62 3.88
CA GLU A 62 20.16 -5.21 3.63
C GLU A 62 19.08 -4.25 4.16
N LYS A 63 17.80 -4.62 4.04
CA LYS A 63 16.69 -3.78 4.50
C LYS A 63 16.03 -4.26 5.80
N SER A 64 16.55 -5.31 6.42
CA SER A 64 15.91 -5.92 7.58
C SER A 64 15.93 -5.04 8.83
N THR A 65 16.86 -4.09 8.91
CA THR A 65 17.03 -3.18 10.06
C THR A 65 16.35 -1.82 9.88
N ASN A 66 15.78 -1.55 8.69
CA ASN A 66 15.14 -0.28 8.38
C ASN A 66 13.66 -0.47 8.03
N PRO A 67 12.73 -0.27 8.99
CA PRO A 67 11.31 -0.43 8.74
C PRO A 67 10.77 0.48 7.63
N THR A 68 11.25 1.72 7.54
CA THR A 68 10.83 2.67 6.51
C THR A 68 11.19 2.17 5.12
N ALA A 69 12.40 1.63 4.93
CA ALA A 69 12.82 1.07 3.66
C ALA A 69 11.96 -0.13 3.25
N MET A 70 11.56 -0.97 4.21
CA MET A 70 10.67 -2.11 3.97
C MET A 70 9.28 -1.65 3.53
N PHE A 71 8.72 -0.61 4.15
CA PHE A 71 7.44 -0.05 3.74
C PHE A 71 7.52 0.58 2.35
N LEU A 72 8.58 1.33 2.06
CA LEU A 72 8.75 1.98 0.75
C LEU A 72 8.93 0.99 -0.39
N ALA A 73 9.35 -0.24 -0.12
CA ALA A 73 9.46 -1.28 -1.14
C ALA A 73 8.09 -1.62 -1.78
N ASP A 74 6.99 -1.39 -1.07
CA ASP A 74 5.64 -1.70 -1.53
C ASP A 74 4.91 -0.51 -2.17
N ILE A 75 5.55 0.64 -2.30
CA ILE A 75 4.88 1.90 -2.68
C ILE A 75 4.10 1.82 -4.00
N PHE A 76 4.58 1.06 -4.98
CA PHE A 76 3.91 0.94 -6.28
C PHE A 76 2.94 -0.24 -6.36
N THR A 77 3.13 -1.28 -5.55
CA THR A 77 2.29 -2.49 -5.61
C THR A 77 1.02 -2.38 -4.76
N VAL A 78 1.03 -1.52 -3.77
CA VAL A 78 -0.10 -1.31 -2.86
C VAL A 78 -1.31 -0.68 -3.55
N HIS A 79 -1.10 0.12 -4.60
CA HIS A 79 -2.18 0.82 -5.31
C HIS A 79 -3.25 -0.14 -5.82
N ALA A 80 -2.86 -1.20 -6.53
CA ALA A 80 -3.80 -2.17 -7.07
C ALA A 80 -4.62 -2.86 -5.97
N ASN A 81 -3.98 -3.16 -4.83
CA ASN A 81 -4.67 -3.74 -3.67
C ASN A 81 -5.70 -2.76 -3.09
N LEU A 82 -5.33 -1.49 -2.94
CA LEU A 82 -6.21 -0.48 -2.37
C LEU A 82 -7.43 -0.20 -3.24
N VAL A 83 -7.28 -0.18 -4.55
CA VAL A 83 -8.38 0.12 -5.47
C VAL A 83 -9.14 -1.12 -5.93
N GLY A 84 -8.62 -2.32 -5.67
CA GLY A 84 -9.25 -3.57 -6.07
C GLY A 84 -9.18 -3.83 -7.57
N ALA A 85 -8.15 -3.31 -8.25
CA ALA A 85 -7.96 -3.51 -9.68
C ALA A 85 -7.07 -4.72 -9.96
N PRO A 86 -7.29 -5.45 -11.08
CA PRO A 86 -6.36 -6.48 -11.51
C PRO A 86 -5.00 -5.89 -11.82
N ALA A 87 -3.94 -6.60 -11.46
CA ALA A 87 -2.58 -6.18 -11.73
C ALA A 87 -1.70 -7.37 -12.07
N MET A 88 -0.64 -7.11 -12.83
CA MET A 88 0.30 -8.12 -13.29
C MET A 88 1.69 -7.49 -13.37
N SER A 89 2.72 -8.21 -12.94
CA SER A 89 4.11 -7.80 -13.03
C SER A 89 4.88 -8.64 -14.04
#